data_fcc6f45178ba7ee4311cbe8340be4317
#
_entry.id   fcc6f45178ba7ee4311cbe8340be4317
#
_cell.length_a   1.000
_cell.length_b   1.000
_cell.length_c   1.000
_cell.angle_alpha   90.00
_cell.angle_beta   90.00
_cell.angle_gamma   90.00
#
_symmetry.space_group_name_H-M   'P 1'
#
loop_
_entity.id
_entity.type
_entity.pdbx_description
1 polymer ?
#
loop_
_entity_poly.entity_id
_entity_poly.type
_entity_poly.pdbx_seq_one_letter_code
_entity_poly.pdbx_strand_id
1 'polypeptide(L)'
;MSIKRIFIITLLILSGVVAFILFNQESNSPDTGNMDTSSEPQNPAQAPVAPVAPSAPLIAQSQFDTNEIPDEEMSEDEAQNEMEQIAAAMTLLESNMDEERLEGVEQLAAYPNLESEMMLCQLLMTDVNDEVRNAAAQGLEAIDSPSDSTIADLLNALEDEAEDVRLSALSTIEGYMLRLEENSANYKKIQSGLIAKATNPSVPKDTRDNINEFLKDQ
;
A
#
# COMPACT_ATOMS: atom_id res chain seq x y z
N MET A 1 14.96 -29.59 -14.92
CA MET A 1 13.49 -29.66 -14.71
C MET A 1 12.80 -29.80 -16.06
N SER A 2 11.82 -30.71 -16.24
CA SER A 2 11.24 -30.97 -17.58
C SER A 2 10.32 -29.83 -17.98
N ILE A 3 10.46 -29.32 -19.21
CA ILE A 3 9.65 -28.25 -19.81
C ILE A 3 8.13 -28.48 -19.60
N LYS A 4 7.69 -29.75 -19.56
CA LYS A 4 6.31 -30.12 -19.29
C LYS A 4 5.82 -29.78 -17.87
N ARG A 5 6.72 -29.73 -16.87
CA ARG A 5 6.35 -29.34 -15.49
C ARG A 5 6.19 -27.84 -15.36
N ILE A 6 7.00 -27.05 -16.07
CA ILE A 6 6.91 -25.59 -16.09
C ILE A 6 5.57 -25.18 -16.74
N PHE A 7 5.17 -25.83 -17.83
CA PHE A 7 3.88 -25.53 -18.51
C PHE A 7 2.65 -25.86 -17.66
N ILE A 8 2.71 -26.90 -16.82
CA ILE A 8 1.60 -27.26 -15.93
C ILE A 8 1.46 -26.26 -14.79
N ILE A 9 2.57 -25.80 -14.22
CA ILE A 9 2.57 -24.81 -13.13
C ILE A 9 2.06 -23.45 -13.62
N THR A 10 2.51 -22.98 -14.80
CA THR A 10 1.99 -21.72 -15.39
C THR A 10 0.50 -21.83 -15.75
N LEU A 11 0.01 -22.97 -16.18
CA LEU A 11 -1.41 -23.15 -16.50
C LEU A 11 -2.29 -23.15 -15.24
N LEU A 12 -1.79 -23.69 -14.11
CA LEU A 12 -2.51 -23.69 -12.82
C LEU A 12 -2.58 -22.28 -12.22
N ILE A 13 -1.52 -21.51 -12.30
CA ILE A 13 -1.50 -20.12 -11.81
C ILE A 13 -2.45 -19.25 -12.64
N LEU A 14 -2.45 -19.40 -13.97
CA LEU A 14 -3.34 -18.64 -14.85
C LEU A 14 -4.83 -18.98 -14.61
N SER A 15 -5.15 -20.23 -14.28
CA SER A 15 -6.53 -20.66 -13.97
C SER A 15 -7.02 -20.10 -12.62
N GLY A 16 -6.14 -19.97 -11.63
CA GLY A 16 -6.45 -19.38 -10.32
C GLY A 16 -6.78 -17.89 -10.41
N VAL A 17 -6.00 -17.13 -11.17
CA VAL A 17 -6.22 -15.69 -11.37
C VAL A 17 -7.53 -15.42 -12.11
N VAL A 18 -7.87 -16.20 -13.14
CA VAL A 18 -9.13 -16.05 -13.87
C VAL A 18 -10.35 -16.38 -12.99
N ALA A 19 -10.26 -17.39 -12.13
CA ALA A 19 -11.34 -17.72 -11.19
C ALA A 19 -11.56 -16.63 -10.15
N PHE A 20 -10.50 -16.00 -9.66
CA PHE A 20 -10.58 -14.90 -8.71
C PHE A 20 -11.21 -13.64 -9.33
N ILE A 21 -10.86 -13.29 -10.57
CA ILE A 21 -11.44 -12.15 -11.29
C ILE A 21 -12.94 -12.37 -11.55
N LEU A 22 -13.35 -13.58 -11.93
CA LEU A 22 -14.77 -13.89 -12.20
C LEU A 22 -15.61 -13.89 -10.92
N PHE A 23 -15.05 -14.35 -9.79
CA PHE A 23 -15.74 -14.32 -8.50
C PHE A 23 -15.99 -12.90 -7.98
N ASN A 24 -15.06 -11.97 -8.23
CA ASN A 24 -15.19 -10.57 -7.80
C ASN A 24 -16.13 -9.73 -8.69
N GLN A 25 -16.49 -10.19 -9.90
CA GLN A 25 -17.40 -9.47 -10.78
C GLN A 25 -18.90 -9.67 -10.45
N GLU A 26 -19.27 -10.70 -9.70
CA GLU A 26 -20.68 -10.96 -9.36
C GLU A 26 -21.23 -10.12 -8.19
N SER A 27 -20.37 -9.36 -7.49
CA SER A 27 -20.77 -8.59 -6.31
C SER A 27 -21.20 -7.13 -6.59
N ASN A 28 -21.17 -6.67 -7.85
CA ASN A 28 -21.50 -5.30 -8.23
C ASN A 28 -22.63 -5.23 -9.28
N SER A 29 -23.86 -5.63 -8.90
CA SER A 29 -25.07 -5.27 -9.65
C SER A 29 -25.78 -4.13 -8.92
N PRO A 30 -25.93 -2.94 -9.53
CA PRO A 30 -26.78 -1.90 -8.94
C PRO A 30 -28.25 -2.24 -9.18
N ASP A 31 -29.00 -2.30 -8.08
CA ASP A 31 -30.46 -2.42 -8.04
C ASP A 31 -31.10 -1.17 -8.66
N THR A 32 -31.79 -1.37 -9.78
CA THR A 32 -32.59 -0.34 -10.44
C THR A 32 -33.98 -0.28 -9.85
N GLY A 33 -34.16 0.52 -8.83
CA GLY A 33 -35.48 0.91 -8.30
C GLY A 33 -35.98 2.18 -9.00
N ASN A 34 -36.96 2.00 -9.85
CA ASN A 34 -37.74 3.00 -10.56
C ASN A 34 -38.67 3.77 -9.58
N MET A 35 -38.70 5.10 -9.62
CA MET A 35 -39.93 5.87 -9.31
C MET A 35 -39.93 7.25 -9.99
N ASP A 36 -40.99 7.42 -10.79
CA ASP A 36 -41.53 8.60 -11.44
C ASP A 36 -41.77 9.80 -10.50
N THR A 37 -41.68 10.97 -10.97
CA THR A 37 -42.64 12.01 -11.29
C THR A 37 -42.10 13.45 -11.24
N SER A 38 -42.14 14.07 -12.41
CA SER A 38 -42.70 15.41 -12.70
C SER A 38 -42.33 16.61 -11.82
N SER A 39 -41.63 17.55 -12.41
CA SER A 39 -42.15 18.91 -12.79
C SER A 39 -41.04 19.84 -13.21
N GLU A 40 -41.12 20.25 -14.47
CA GLU A 40 -40.53 21.48 -15.05
C GLU A 40 -41.33 22.71 -14.50
N PRO A 41 -40.70 23.92 -14.38
CA PRO A 41 -40.75 24.85 -15.49
C PRO A 41 -39.55 25.81 -15.68
N GLN A 42 -39.24 25.97 -16.97
CA GLN A 42 -38.99 27.27 -17.67
C GLN A 42 -37.83 28.20 -17.28
N ASN A 43 -36.96 28.28 -18.26
CA ASN A 43 -36.01 29.31 -18.64
C ASN A 43 -36.60 30.73 -18.71
N PRO A 44 -35.81 31.80 -18.51
CA PRO A 44 -35.64 32.70 -19.66
C PRO A 44 -34.19 33.08 -19.99
N ALA A 45 -34.00 33.23 -21.29
CA ALA A 45 -32.88 33.67 -22.05
C ALA A 45 -32.08 34.86 -21.52
N GLN A 46 -30.75 34.80 -21.67
CA GLN A 46 -29.90 35.97 -21.78
C GLN A 46 -28.94 35.86 -22.98
N ALA A 47 -28.78 36.99 -23.65
CA ALA A 47 -28.17 37.22 -24.92
C ALA A 47 -26.62 37.05 -24.98
N PRO A 48 -26.07 36.97 -26.21
CA PRO A 48 -24.64 36.68 -26.41
C PRO A 48 -23.77 37.93 -26.19
N VAL A 49 -22.71 37.77 -25.43
CA VAL A 49 -21.64 38.75 -25.25
C VAL A 49 -20.50 38.43 -26.21
N ALA A 50 -20.05 39.42 -26.97
CA ALA A 50 -19.00 39.31 -27.96
C ALA A 50 -17.60 38.96 -27.39
N PRO A 51 -16.72 38.33 -28.18
CA PRO A 51 -15.40 37.93 -27.71
C PRO A 51 -14.44 39.12 -27.67
N VAL A 52 -13.86 39.35 -26.46
CA VAL A 52 -12.72 40.23 -26.28
C VAL A 52 -11.44 39.43 -26.50
N ALA A 53 -10.59 39.88 -27.42
CA ALA A 53 -9.31 39.28 -27.72
C ALA A 53 -8.33 39.48 -26.51
N PRO A 54 -7.61 38.44 -26.05
CA PRO A 54 -6.58 38.61 -25.07
C PRO A 54 -5.27 39.10 -25.70
N SER A 55 -4.78 40.22 -25.20
CA SER A 55 -3.43 40.72 -25.47
C SER A 55 -2.41 39.74 -24.83
N ALA A 56 -1.48 39.27 -25.64
CA ALA A 56 -0.40 38.41 -25.16
C ALA A 56 0.56 39.17 -24.25
N PRO A 57 0.92 38.62 -23.07
CA PRO A 57 2.07 39.12 -22.31
C PRO A 57 3.36 38.55 -22.90
N LEU A 58 4.34 39.43 -23.11
CA LEU A 58 5.74 39.06 -23.37
C LEU A 58 6.25 38.23 -22.22
N ILE A 59 6.45 36.93 -22.47
CA ILE A 59 7.16 36.06 -21.54
C ILE A 59 8.66 36.36 -21.66
N ALA A 60 9.22 37.02 -20.64
CA ALA A 60 10.65 37.06 -20.45
C ALA A 60 11.16 35.63 -20.35
N GLN A 61 12.10 35.27 -21.21
CA GLN A 61 12.85 34.03 -21.11
C GLN A 61 13.71 34.09 -19.84
N SER A 62 13.19 33.55 -18.73
CA SER A 62 14.02 33.15 -17.62
C SER A 62 14.75 31.86 -18.06
N GLN A 63 16.06 31.97 -18.19
CA GLN A 63 16.95 30.82 -18.27
C GLN A 63 16.78 30.05 -16.97
N PHE A 64 16.01 28.98 -17.01
CA PHE A 64 16.10 27.94 -16.00
C PHE A 64 17.41 27.21 -16.29
N ASP A 65 18.42 27.42 -15.44
CA ASP A 65 19.51 26.49 -15.29
C ASP A 65 18.84 25.17 -14.88
N THR A 66 18.67 24.28 -15.85
CA THR A 66 18.43 22.87 -15.57
C THR A 66 19.70 22.34 -14.92
N ASN A 67 19.76 22.42 -13.59
CA ASN A 67 20.56 21.47 -12.84
C ASN A 67 19.97 20.11 -13.22
N GLU A 68 20.64 19.43 -14.15
CA GLU A 68 20.46 18.01 -14.41
C GLU A 68 20.69 17.30 -13.07
N ILE A 69 19.62 16.96 -12.36
CA ILE A 69 19.64 15.91 -11.37
C ILE A 69 19.97 14.68 -12.22
N PRO A 70 21.11 14.00 -12.02
CA PRO A 70 21.34 12.75 -12.71
C PRO A 70 20.21 11.81 -12.31
N ASP A 71 19.31 11.50 -13.22
CA ASP A 71 18.51 10.28 -13.11
C ASP A 71 19.54 9.15 -13.13
N GLU A 72 19.91 8.67 -11.94
CA GLU A 72 20.66 7.42 -11.83
C GLU A 72 19.71 6.31 -12.29
N GLU A 73 19.61 6.15 -13.62
CA GLU A 73 18.93 4.99 -14.19
C GLU A 73 19.71 3.76 -13.71
N MET A 74 19.08 2.94 -12.88
CA MET A 74 19.61 1.67 -12.42
C MET A 74 20.04 0.86 -13.65
N SER A 75 21.25 0.33 -13.64
CA SER A 75 21.78 -0.44 -14.78
C SER A 75 20.95 -1.73 -14.97
N GLU A 76 20.88 -2.23 -16.22
CA GLU A 76 20.16 -3.48 -16.51
C GLU A 76 20.67 -4.66 -15.65
N ASP A 77 21.96 -4.68 -15.35
CA ASP A 77 22.59 -5.71 -14.51
C ASP A 77 22.15 -5.59 -13.03
N GLU A 78 21.98 -4.38 -12.51
CA GLU A 78 21.48 -4.14 -11.14
C GLU A 78 20.01 -4.52 -11.02
N ALA A 79 19.18 -4.14 -11.98
CA ALA A 79 17.77 -4.51 -12.01
C ALA A 79 17.57 -6.04 -12.09
N GLN A 80 18.41 -6.72 -12.90
CA GLN A 80 18.36 -8.17 -12.99
C GLN A 80 18.79 -8.83 -11.69
N ASN A 81 19.82 -8.34 -11.02
CA ASN A 81 20.28 -8.86 -9.74
C ASN A 81 19.20 -8.68 -8.65
N GLU A 82 18.52 -7.52 -8.59
CA GLU A 82 17.42 -7.29 -7.67
C GLU A 82 16.29 -8.31 -7.89
N MET A 83 15.86 -8.53 -9.12
CA MET A 83 14.84 -9.52 -9.45
C MET A 83 15.24 -10.94 -9.03
N GLU A 84 16.51 -11.33 -9.20
CA GLU A 84 17.02 -12.64 -8.77
C GLU A 84 16.98 -12.77 -7.24
N GLN A 85 17.32 -11.72 -6.50
CA GLN A 85 17.28 -11.71 -5.04
C GLN A 85 15.82 -11.80 -4.51
N ILE A 86 14.90 -11.04 -5.09
CA ILE A 86 13.48 -11.12 -4.74
C ILE A 86 12.92 -12.53 -5.04
N ALA A 87 13.25 -13.13 -6.19
CA ALA A 87 12.82 -14.48 -6.52
C ALA A 87 13.41 -15.54 -5.57
N ALA A 88 14.64 -15.34 -5.12
CA ALA A 88 15.26 -16.20 -4.10
C ALA A 88 14.53 -16.05 -2.75
N ALA A 89 14.25 -14.84 -2.32
CA ALA A 89 13.49 -14.56 -1.11
C ALA A 89 12.10 -15.23 -1.14
N MET A 90 11.38 -15.08 -2.25
CA MET A 90 10.07 -15.72 -2.43
C MET A 90 10.14 -17.26 -2.28
N THR A 91 11.23 -17.87 -2.72
CA THR A 91 11.42 -19.31 -2.55
C THR A 91 11.57 -19.69 -1.08
N LEU A 92 12.27 -18.85 -0.29
CA LEU A 92 12.42 -19.05 1.16
C LEU A 92 11.08 -18.90 1.90
N LEU A 93 10.22 -17.99 1.46
CA LEU A 93 8.90 -17.77 2.07
C LEU A 93 7.94 -18.97 1.90
N GLU A 94 8.16 -19.82 0.91
CA GLU A 94 7.37 -21.07 0.71
C GLU A 94 7.82 -22.21 1.64
N SER A 95 8.86 -22.01 2.44
CA SER A 95 9.39 -23.04 3.34
C SER A 95 8.47 -23.33 4.52
N ASN A 96 8.51 -24.58 4.98
CA ASN A 96 7.88 -24.99 6.23
C ASN A 96 8.73 -24.66 7.46
N MET A 97 9.93 -24.16 7.27
CA MET A 97 10.87 -23.78 8.32
C MET A 97 10.76 -22.28 8.60
N ASP A 98 10.50 -21.93 9.85
CA ASP A 98 10.31 -20.52 10.24
C ASP A 98 11.59 -19.70 10.00
N GLU A 99 12.75 -20.28 10.23
CA GLU A 99 14.05 -19.64 10.00
C GLU A 99 14.29 -19.28 8.54
N GLU A 100 13.86 -20.14 7.59
CA GLU A 100 13.98 -19.85 6.17
C GLU A 100 13.00 -18.76 5.75
N ARG A 101 11.78 -18.74 6.30
CA ARG A 101 10.82 -17.67 6.03
C ARG A 101 11.29 -16.33 6.60
N LEU A 102 11.91 -16.31 7.79
CA LEU A 102 12.55 -15.11 8.36
C LEU A 102 13.66 -14.58 7.45
N GLU A 103 14.54 -15.45 6.95
CA GLU A 103 15.57 -15.05 5.99
C GLU A 103 14.94 -14.45 4.71
N GLY A 104 13.86 -15.04 4.21
CA GLY A 104 13.09 -14.50 3.08
C GLY A 104 12.54 -13.11 3.34
N VAL A 105 12.00 -12.85 4.54
CA VAL A 105 11.53 -11.52 4.97
C VAL A 105 12.67 -10.51 4.98
N GLU A 106 13.83 -10.85 5.55
CA GLU A 106 15.01 -9.98 5.60
C GLU A 106 15.49 -9.62 4.20
N GLN A 107 15.49 -10.60 3.28
CA GLN A 107 15.87 -10.35 1.88
C GLN A 107 14.86 -9.45 1.18
N LEU A 108 13.54 -9.61 1.36
CA LEU A 108 12.54 -8.71 0.80
C LEU A 108 12.64 -7.29 1.33
N ALA A 109 12.90 -7.12 2.62
CA ALA A 109 13.05 -5.81 3.25
C ALA A 109 14.25 -5.01 2.69
N ALA A 110 15.26 -5.70 2.14
CA ALA A 110 16.42 -5.07 1.51
C ALA A 110 16.10 -4.47 0.12
N TYR A 111 14.97 -4.87 -0.49
CA TYR A 111 14.54 -4.41 -1.82
C TYR A 111 13.11 -3.83 -1.74
N PRO A 112 12.95 -2.60 -1.22
CA PRO A 112 11.63 -1.99 -0.98
C PRO A 112 10.95 -1.56 -2.28
N ASN A 113 10.19 -2.47 -2.88
CA ASN A 113 9.37 -2.22 -4.06
C ASN A 113 7.94 -2.75 -3.86
N LEU A 114 7.07 -2.56 -4.85
CA LEU A 114 5.66 -2.97 -4.75
C LEU A 114 5.48 -4.47 -4.50
N GLU A 115 6.32 -5.32 -5.08
CA GLU A 115 6.23 -6.77 -4.92
C GLU A 115 6.63 -7.19 -3.50
N SER A 116 7.74 -6.65 -3.00
CA SER A 116 8.19 -6.85 -1.61
C SER A 116 7.15 -6.33 -0.61
N GLU A 117 6.58 -5.13 -0.84
CA GLU A 117 5.52 -4.56 -0.01
C GLU A 117 4.32 -5.51 0.09
N MET A 118 3.83 -6.02 -1.04
CA MET A 118 2.69 -6.94 -1.08
C MET A 118 2.97 -8.25 -0.32
N MET A 119 4.16 -8.82 -0.49
CA MET A 119 4.54 -10.06 0.18
C MET A 119 4.70 -9.87 1.68
N LEU A 120 5.34 -8.78 2.12
CA LEU A 120 5.47 -8.44 3.53
C LEU A 120 4.09 -8.22 4.19
N CYS A 121 3.16 -7.54 3.53
CA CYS A 121 1.78 -7.41 4.00
C CYS A 121 1.09 -8.76 4.14
N GLN A 122 1.25 -9.64 3.16
CA GLN A 122 0.67 -10.99 3.24
C GLN A 122 1.23 -11.77 4.42
N LEU A 123 2.55 -11.76 4.65
CA LEU A 123 3.17 -12.45 5.77
C LEU A 123 2.71 -11.88 7.12
N LEU A 124 2.68 -10.56 7.26
CA LEU A 124 2.18 -9.88 8.45
C LEU A 124 0.77 -10.36 8.83
N MET A 125 -0.09 -10.58 7.86
CA MET A 125 -1.49 -10.92 8.10
C MET A 125 -1.75 -12.43 8.21
N THR A 126 -0.86 -13.29 7.69
CA THR A 126 -1.21 -14.71 7.49
C THR A 126 -0.18 -15.71 8.02
N ASP A 127 1.06 -15.32 8.32
CA ASP A 127 2.04 -16.28 8.82
C ASP A 127 1.65 -16.81 10.20
N VAL A 128 1.85 -18.10 10.39
CA VAL A 128 1.51 -18.78 11.64
C VAL A 128 2.49 -18.47 12.77
N ASN A 129 3.73 -18.11 12.43
CA ASN A 129 4.78 -17.76 13.35
C ASN A 129 4.78 -16.24 13.60
N ASP A 130 4.70 -15.85 14.86
CA ASP A 130 4.68 -14.45 15.28
C ASP A 130 6.02 -13.73 15.04
N GLU A 131 7.15 -14.43 15.05
CA GLU A 131 8.44 -13.84 14.71
C GLU A 131 8.50 -13.43 13.23
N VAL A 132 7.92 -14.26 12.34
CA VAL A 132 7.80 -13.93 10.89
C VAL A 132 6.86 -12.74 10.69
N ARG A 133 5.70 -12.70 11.37
CA ARG A 133 4.78 -11.56 11.30
C ARG A 133 5.44 -10.28 11.84
N ASN A 134 6.18 -10.39 12.94
CA ASN A 134 6.93 -9.29 13.52
C ASN A 134 8.00 -8.74 12.55
N ALA A 135 8.81 -9.62 11.97
CA ALA A 135 9.82 -9.24 10.98
C ALA A 135 9.19 -8.60 9.74
N ALA A 136 8.03 -9.10 9.28
CA ALA A 136 7.30 -8.51 8.17
C ALA A 136 6.81 -7.09 8.48
N ALA A 137 6.29 -6.84 9.69
CA ALA A 137 5.92 -5.50 10.13
C ALA A 137 7.12 -4.53 10.12
N GLN A 138 8.28 -4.98 10.58
CA GLN A 138 9.52 -4.20 10.55
C GLN A 138 10.02 -3.96 9.12
N GLY A 139 9.98 -4.99 8.27
CA GLY A 139 10.40 -4.89 6.88
C GLY A 139 9.62 -3.84 6.06
N LEU A 140 8.34 -3.64 6.40
CA LEU A 140 7.51 -2.59 5.79
C LEU A 140 8.01 -1.16 6.08
N GLU A 141 8.80 -0.95 7.14
CA GLU A 141 9.35 0.38 7.44
C GLU A 141 10.21 0.94 6.30
N ALA A 142 10.84 0.07 5.50
CA ALA A 142 11.66 0.47 4.36
C ALA A 142 10.87 1.08 3.19
N ILE A 143 9.54 0.93 3.17
CA ILE A 143 8.67 1.46 2.10
C ILE A 143 8.45 2.96 2.31
N ASP A 144 8.93 3.79 1.38
CA ASP A 144 8.82 5.25 1.49
C ASP A 144 7.39 5.77 1.27
N SER A 145 6.66 5.13 0.37
CA SER A 145 5.30 5.53 0.00
C SER A 145 4.34 4.35 0.15
N PRO A 146 3.90 4.03 1.39
CA PRO A 146 3.07 2.87 1.64
C PRO A 146 1.73 2.97 0.91
N SER A 147 1.29 1.85 0.37
CA SER A 147 -0.03 1.74 -0.26
C SER A 147 -1.16 1.85 0.78
N ASP A 148 -2.36 2.08 0.30
CA ASP A 148 -3.56 2.09 1.13
C ASP A 148 -3.80 0.75 1.84
N SER A 149 -3.44 -0.37 1.21
CA SER A 149 -3.51 -1.71 1.81
C SER A 149 -2.49 -1.89 2.91
N THR A 150 -1.26 -1.47 2.71
CA THR A 150 -0.19 -1.55 3.72
C THR A 150 -0.55 -0.80 4.99
N ILE A 151 -1.08 0.43 4.85
CA ILE A 151 -1.57 1.20 5.99
C ILE A 151 -2.70 0.43 6.72
N ALA A 152 -3.63 -0.16 5.97
CA ALA A 152 -4.74 -0.91 6.56
C ALA A 152 -4.25 -2.18 7.28
N ASP A 153 -3.30 -2.92 6.71
CA ASP A 153 -2.76 -4.14 7.29
C ASP A 153 -1.94 -3.86 8.55
N LEU A 154 -1.11 -2.81 8.56
CA LEU A 154 -0.41 -2.37 9.78
C LEU A 154 -1.39 -1.93 10.88
N LEU A 155 -2.44 -1.19 10.54
CA LEU A 155 -3.48 -0.85 11.50
C LEU A 155 -4.22 -2.08 12.04
N ASN A 156 -4.42 -3.12 11.22
CA ASN A 156 -5.02 -4.38 11.66
C ASN A 156 -4.06 -5.18 12.56
N ALA A 157 -2.76 -5.16 12.28
CA ALA A 157 -1.75 -5.80 13.09
C ALA A 157 -1.65 -5.24 14.53
N LEU A 158 -2.21 -4.06 14.81
CA LEU A 158 -2.38 -3.56 16.19
C LEU A 158 -3.36 -4.39 17.04
N GLU A 159 -4.07 -5.33 16.44
CA GLU A 159 -4.94 -6.30 17.11
C GLU A 159 -4.32 -7.72 17.17
N ASP A 160 -3.07 -7.88 16.70
CA ASP A 160 -2.39 -9.19 16.71
C ASP A 160 -2.30 -9.75 18.13
N GLU A 161 -2.35 -11.08 18.26
CA GLU A 161 -2.23 -11.75 19.54
C GLU A 161 -0.84 -11.57 20.17
N ALA A 162 0.23 -11.50 19.33
CA ALA A 162 1.60 -11.30 19.77
C ALA A 162 1.90 -9.82 20.04
N GLU A 163 2.46 -9.52 21.20
CA GLU A 163 2.81 -8.15 21.60
C GLU A 163 3.87 -7.54 20.67
N ASP A 164 4.89 -8.33 20.31
CA ASP A 164 6.00 -7.87 19.48
C ASP A 164 5.51 -7.47 18.08
N VAL A 165 4.53 -8.18 17.51
CA VAL A 165 3.90 -7.82 16.22
C VAL A 165 3.18 -6.48 16.34
N ARG A 166 2.40 -6.27 17.42
CA ARG A 166 1.68 -5.01 17.66
C ARG A 166 2.64 -3.83 17.83
N LEU A 167 3.74 -4.02 18.57
CA LEU A 167 4.74 -2.98 18.80
C LEU A 167 5.47 -2.62 17.51
N SER A 168 5.87 -3.60 16.71
CA SER A 168 6.53 -3.36 15.43
C SER A 168 5.60 -2.68 14.42
N ALA A 169 4.32 -3.11 14.35
CA ALA A 169 3.34 -2.45 13.51
C ALA A 169 3.13 -0.98 13.92
N LEU A 170 3.04 -0.69 15.23
CA LEU A 170 2.92 0.68 15.72
C LEU A 170 4.17 1.50 15.38
N SER A 171 5.37 0.97 15.62
CA SER A 171 6.63 1.64 15.30
C SER A 171 6.74 1.99 13.81
N THR A 172 6.38 1.05 12.92
CA THR A 172 6.36 1.29 11.47
C THR A 172 5.36 2.39 11.09
N ILE A 173 4.17 2.41 11.70
CA ILE A 173 3.17 3.46 11.51
C ILE A 173 3.70 4.82 11.98
N GLU A 174 4.34 4.88 13.14
CA GLU A 174 4.98 6.08 13.68
C GLU A 174 6.08 6.59 12.73
N GLY A 175 6.92 5.68 12.21
CA GLY A 175 7.94 5.99 11.21
C GLY A 175 7.34 6.61 9.94
N TYR A 176 6.21 6.11 9.46
CA TYR A 176 5.49 6.69 8.33
C TYR A 176 4.97 8.09 8.65
N MET A 177 4.36 8.31 9.81
CA MET A 177 3.85 9.63 10.19
C MET A 177 4.95 10.70 10.30
N LEU A 178 6.18 10.30 10.68
CA LEU A 178 7.33 11.21 10.72
C LEU A 178 7.85 11.61 9.33
N ARG A 179 7.65 10.77 8.31
CA ARG A 179 8.14 11.01 6.94
C ARG A 179 7.08 11.62 6.02
N LEU A 180 5.80 11.34 6.26
CA LEU A 180 4.71 11.83 5.45
C LEU A 180 4.37 13.29 5.77
N GLU A 181 3.98 14.04 4.74
CA GLU A 181 3.43 15.38 4.94
C GLU A 181 2.09 15.29 5.73
N GLU A 182 1.93 16.10 6.78
CA GLU A 182 0.74 16.11 7.67
C GLU A 182 -0.60 16.25 6.92
N ASN A 183 -0.58 16.91 5.76
CA ASN A 183 -1.78 17.11 4.94
C ASN A 183 -2.00 16.01 3.88
N SER A 184 -1.09 15.05 3.74
CA SER A 184 -1.22 13.97 2.77
C SER A 184 -2.41 13.06 3.10
N ALA A 185 -2.91 12.35 2.07
CA ALA A 185 -4.00 11.40 2.24
C ALA A 185 -3.60 10.25 3.18
N ASN A 186 -2.38 9.74 3.03
CA ASN A 186 -1.86 8.64 3.84
C ASN A 186 -1.70 9.06 5.31
N TYR A 187 -1.15 10.25 5.59
CA TYR A 187 -1.05 10.77 6.95
C TYR A 187 -2.43 10.82 7.64
N LYS A 188 -3.43 11.41 6.97
CA LYS A 188 -4.80 11.51 7.52
C LYS A 188 -5.46 10.13 7.72
N LYS A 189 -5.18 9.19 6.83
CA LYS A 189 -5.67 7.81 6.94
C LYS A 189 -5.08 7.12 8.16
N ILE A 190 -3.76 7.21 8.35
CA ILE A 190 -3.07 6.67 9.52
C ILE A 190 -3.62 7.32 10.80
N GLN A 191 -3.66 8.65 10.88
CA GLN A 191 -4.12 9.38 12.05
C GLN A 191 -5.55 8.97 12.44
N SER A 192 -6.48 8.92 11.46
CA SER A 192 -7.86 8.51 11.73
C SER A 192 -7.95 7.03 12.14
N GLY A 193 -7.13 6.16 11.56
CA GLY A 193 -7.03 4.76 11.92
C GLY A 193 -6.53 4.56 13.35
N LEU A 194 -5.46 5.25 13.76
CA LEU A 194 -4.93 5.21 15.12
C LEU A 194 -5.97 5.70 16.14
N ILE A 195 -6.68 6.81 15.88
CA ILE A 195 -7.76 7.30 16.75
C ILE A 195 -8.85 6.24 16.93
N ALA A 196 -9.23 5.55 15.85
CA ALA A 196 -10.21 4.47 15.92
C ALA A 196 -9.69 3.29 16.75
N LYS A 197 -8.43 2.87 16.55
CA LYS A 197 -7.81 1.76 17.29
C LYS A 197 -7.62 2.09 18.79
N ALA A 198 -7.27 3.34 19.13
CA ALA A 198 -7.13 3.79 20.51
C ALA A 198 -8.40 3.62 21.36
N THR A 199 -9.57 3.61 20.73
CA THR A 199 -10.88 3.46 21.40
C THR A 199 -11.51 2.08 21.18
N ASN A 200 -10.95 1.23 20.32
CA ASN A 200 -11.47 -0.09 20.02
C ASN A 200 -11.15 -1.10 21.15
N PRO A 201 -12.16 -1.73 21.79
CA PRO A 201 -11.92 -2.70 22.84
C PRO A 201 -11.25 -4.01 22.36
N SER A 202 -11.26 -4.31 21.05
CA SER A 202 -10.55 -5.46 20.48
C SER A 202 -9.03 -5.26 20.50
N VAL A 203 -8.54 -4.01 20.46
CA VAL A 203 -7.12 -3.70 20.63
C VAL A 203 -6.74 -3.90 22.09
N PRO A 204 -5.66 -4.62 22.41
CA PRO A 204 -5.17 -4.78 23.78
C PRO A 204 -4.93 -3.44 24.48
N LYS A 205 -5.11 -3.42 25.80
CA LYS A 205 -5.07 -2.15 26.56
C LYS A 205 -3.70 -1.47 26.48
N ASP A 206 -2.63 -2.22 26.58
CA ASP A 206 -1.25 -1.76 26.46
C ASP A 206 -1.02 -1.06 25.12
N THR A 207 -1.46 -1.68 24.03
CA THR A 207 -1.37 -1.11 22.68
C THR A 207 -2.18 0.19 22.56
N ARG A 208 -3.41 0.24 23.11
CA ARG A 208 -4.20 1.47 23.15
C ARG A 208 -3.54 2.58 23.96
N ASP A 209 -2.89 2.23 25.06
CA ASP A 209 -2.18 3.20 25.90
C ASP A 209 -0.97 3.77 25.11
N ASN A 210 -0.21 2.94 24.38
CA ASN A 210 0.90 3.37 23.52
C ASN A 210 0.40 4.28 22.38
N ILE A 211 -0.68 3.89 21.70
CA ILE A 211 -1.29 4.74 20.65
C ILE A 211 -1.70 6.10 21.21
N ASN A 212 -2.33 6.13 22.41
CA ASN A 212 -2.76 7.37 23.04
C ASN A 212 -1.57 8.24 23.49
N GLU A 213 -0.46 7.64 23.88
CA GLU A 213 0.77 8.36 24.21
C GLU A 213 1.34 9.02 22.94
N PHE A 214 1.50 8.25 21.87
CA PHE A 214 1.97 8.76 20.58
C PHE A 214 1.10 9.91 20.05
N LEU A 215 -0.24 9.76 20.08
CA LEU A 215 -1.17 10.78 19.58
C LEU A 215 -1.17 12.09 20.38
N LYS A 216 -0.64 12.12 21.61
CA LYS A 216 -0.52 13.35 22.41
C LYS A 216 0.65 14.22 21.98
N ASP A 217 1.65 13.60 21.35
CA ASP A 217 2.89 14.26 20.94
C ASP A 217 2.83 14.78 19.50
N GLN A 218 1.68 14.55 18.79
CA GLN A 218 1.39 15.04 17.44
C GLN A 218 0.58 16.34 17.49
#